data_dcf897bf169b214154ee2c9e9c5925af
#
_entry.id   dcf897bf169b214154ee2c9e9c5925af
#
_cell.length_a   1.000
_cell.length_b   1.000
_cell.length_c   1.000
_cell.angle_alpha   90.00
_cell.angle_beta   90.00
_cell.angle_gamma   90.00
#
_symmetry.space_group_name_H-M   'P 1'
#
loop_
_entity.id
_entity.type
_entity.pdbx_description
1 polymer ?
#
loop_
_entity_poly.entity_id
_entity_poly.type
_entity_poly.pdbx_seq_one_letter_code
_entity_poly.pdbx_strand_id
1 'polypeptide(L)'
;MRFTFRLFAVLIIITASGTQALAQDEAKQAQGGGDLRAAVQNPVGAMYSLPFKFTFDYGASNGEASFLNIQPVIPITVGDWNLINRLIVPLIDSPGEVTGLPSIPNPIPGDGATGLGDINYSLFISPAKPKGAIWGIGPSITIPSASDKELGSEKWSAGPTGVILFQPKWGTFGMLARHLGSFAGDSDRKDINQSLFEPFVNYNLPKGWYLISDIIITANWDLDSSDIWTVPLGGGVGKLFKIGSQAINARTEAYYNVVQPDNAPNWQWGFTLQFLFPK
;
A
#
# COMPACT_ATOMS: atom_id res chain seq x y z
N MET A 1 -3.53 2.35 30.33
CA MET A 1 -4.47 1.23 30.22
C MET A 1 -4.26 0.67 28.81
N ARG A 2 -3.41 -0.32 28.70
CA ARG A 2 -3.00 -0.89 27.39
C ARG A 2 -4.18 -1.67 26.79
N PHE A 3 -4.76 -1.17 25.73
CA PHE A 3 -5.72 -1.92 24.90
C PHE A 3 -4.93 -2.86 23.99
N THR A 4 -4.76 -4.10 24.44
CA THR A 4 -4.30 -5.17 23.57
C THR A 4 -5.42 -5.45 22.55
N PHE A 5 -5.21 -5.11 21.28
CA PHE A 5 -6.05 -5.54 20.18
C PHE A 5 -5.99 -7.08 20.08
N ARG A 6 -6.89 -7.75 20.76
CA ARG A 6 -7.06 -9.20 20.56
C ARG A 6 -7.69 -9.41 19.18
N LEU A 7 -6.88 -9.97 18.30
CA LEU A 7 -7.27 -10.43 16.98
C LEU A 7 -8.49 -11.37 17.12
N PHE A 8 -9.67 -10.91 16.74
CA PHE A 8 -10.80 -11.82 16.47
C PHE A 8 -10.57 -12.45 15.10
N ALA A 9 -9.94 -13.62 15.10
CA ALA A 9 -9.92 -14.52 13.94
C ALA A 9 -11.36 -15.00 13.71
N VAL A 10 -12.07 -14.37 12.79
CA VAL A 10 -13.35 -14.90 12.28
C VAL A 10 -13.03 -16.04 11.33
N LEU A 11 -13.05 -17.25 11.85
CA LEU A 11 -12.96 -18.48 11.08
C LEU A 11 -14.30 -18.68 10.37
N ILE A 12 -14.42 -18.31 9.09
CA ILE A 12 -15.58 -18.63 8.26
C ILE A 12 -15.45 -20.06 7.77
N ILE A 13 -16.16 -20.97 8.40
CA ILE A 13 -16.33 -22.36 7.93
C ILE A 13 -17.40 -22.33 6.83
N ILE A 14 -16.99 -22.44 5.56
CA ILE A 14 -17.89 -22.65 4.43
C ILE A 14 -18.08 -24.15 4.23
N THR A 15 -19.26 -24.67 4.58
CA THR A 15 -19.66 -26.04 4.28
C THR A 15 -20.02 -26.19 2.80
N ALA A 16 -19.41 -27.16 2.16
CA ALA A 16 -19.59 -27.49 0.75
C ALA A 16 -20.94 -28.20 0.54
N SER A 17 -21.86 -27.56 -0.18
CA SER A 17 -23.01 -28.22 -0.82
C SER A 17 -23.39 -27.42 -2.07
N GLY A 18 -23.02 -27.87 -3.26
CA GLY A 18 -23.42 -27.25 -4.53
C GLY A 18 -22.45 -27.39 -5.68
N THR A 19 -22.08 -28.60 -6.09
CA THR A 19 -21.00 -28.87 -7.05
C THR A 19 -21.36 -28.81 -8.55
N GLN A 20 -22.59 -28.51 -8.93
CA GLN A 20 -22.98 -28.50 -10.36
C GLN A 20 -23.37 -27.10 -10.91
N ALA A 21 -23.81 -26.16 -10.10
CA ALA A 21 -24.05 -24.77 -10.51
C ALA A 21 -22.74 -23.97 -10.63
N LEU A 22 -21.68 -24.40 -9.93
CA LEU A 22 -20.38 -23.71 -9.88
C LEU A 22 -19.56 -23.82 -11.19
N ALA A 23 -19.72 -24.89 -11.97
CA ALA A 23 -18.93 -25.12 -13.19
C ALA A 23 -19.34 -24.23 -14.37
N GLN A 24 -20.60 -23.81 -14.47
CA GLN A 24 -21.04 -22.89 -15.53
C GLN A 24 -20.78 -21.42 -15.20
N ASP A 25 -20.78 -21.06 -13.90
CA ASP A 25 -20.34 -19.74 -13.46
C ASP A 25 -18.81 -19.58 -13.55
N GLU A 26 -18.04 -20.63 -13.33
CA GLU A 26 -16.58 -20.62 -13.47
C GLU A 26 -16.12 -20.30 -14.91
N ALA A 27 -16.83 -20.79 -15.93
CA ALA A 27 -16.50 -20.54 -17.34
C ALA A 27 -16.84 -19.10 -17.78
N LYS A 28 -17.90 -18.49 -17.25
CA LYS A 28 -18.23 -17.07 -17.45
C LYS A 28 -17.31 -16.14 -16.64
N GLN A 29 -16.89 -16.55 -15.46
CA GLN A 29 -15.91 -15.84 -14.64
C GLN A 29 -14.51 -15.82 -15.29
N ALA A 30 -14.14 -16.87 -16.05
CA ALA A 30 -12.84 -16.94 -16.72
C ALA A 30 -12.67 -15.90 -17.85
N GLN A 31 -13.75 -15.50 -18.52
CA GLN A 31 -13.69 -14.47 -19.58
C GLN A 31 -13.71 -13.03 -19.05
N GLY A 32 -14.41 -12.75 -17.95
CA GLY A 32 -14.39 -11.40 -17.30
C GLY A 32 -13.29 -11.24 -16.26
N GLY A 33 -12.69 -12.34 -15.78
CA GLY A 33 -11.70 -12.34 -14.72
C GLY A 33 -10.31 -11.84 -15.13
N GLY A 34 -9.95 -11.94 -16.42
CA GLY A 34 -8.69 -11.45 -16.96
C GLY A 34 -8.60 -9.92 -16.93
N ASP A 35 -9.64 -9.26 -17.38
CA ASP A 35 -9.70 -7.79 -17.41
C ASP A 35 -9.76 -7.20 -16.00
N LEU A 36 -10.52 -7.81 -15.09
CA LEU A 36 -10.64 -7.35 -13.72
C LEU A 36 -9.32 -7.52 -12.94
N ARG A 37 -8.60 -8.63 -13.16
CA ARG A 37 -7.30 -8.85 -12.51
C ARG A 37 -6.25 -7.86 -12.98
N ALA A 38 -6.18 -7.59 -14.29
CA ALA A 38 -5.30 -6.57 -14.85
C ALA A 38 -5.65 -5.18 -14.27
N ALA A 39 -6.94 -4.86 -14.15
CA ALA A 39 -7.39 -3.60 -13.56
C ALA A 39 -7.00 -3.45 -12.08
N VAL A 40 -7.10 -4.53 -11.28
CA VAL A 40 -6.70 -4.55 -9.86
C VAL A 40 -5.20 -4.35 -9.68
N GLN A 41 -4.39 -4.91 -10.57
CA GLN A 41 -2.93 -4.84 -10.55
C GLN A 41 -2.39 -3.53 -11.15
N ASN A 42 -3.26 -2.62 -11.58
CA ASN A 42 -2.89 -1.34 -12.18
C ASN A 42 -3.20 -0.19 -11.20
N PRO A 43 -2.19 0.41 -10.54
CA PRO A 43 -2.39 1.48 -9.57
C PRO A 43 -2.93 2.79 -10.17
N VAL A 44 -2.88 2.95 -11.50
CA VAL A 44 -3.44 4.09 -12.25
C VAL A 44 -4.58 3.67 -13.18
N GLY A 45 -5.19 2.54 -12.91
CA GLY A 45 -6.37 2.05 -13.64
C GLY A 45 -7.63 2.88 -13.36
N ALA A 46 -8.53 2.96 -14.36
CA ALA A 46 -9.79 3.69 -14.24
C ALA A 46 -10.87 2.90 -13.45
N MET A 47 -10.49 2.34 -12.31
CA MET A 47 -11.36 1.54 -11.45
C MET A 47 -11.42 2.11 -10.04
N TYR A 48 -12.64 2.32 -9.53
CA TYR A 48 -12.82 2.67 -8.10
C TYR A 48 -12.44 1.49 -7.22
N SER A 49 -11.64 1.74 -6.20
CA SER A 49 -11.29 0.70 -5.24
C SER A 49 -11.10 1.26 -3.84
N LEU A 50 -11.31 0.41 -2.85
CA LEU A 50 -11.13 0.72 -1.44
C LEU A 50 -10.31 -0.38 -0.77
N PRO A 51 -8.99 -0.27 -0.79
CA PRO A 51 -8.08 -1.15 -0.05
C PRO A 51 -8.04 -0.81 1.44
N PHE A 52 -8.04 -1.87 2.26
CA PHE A 52 -7.68 -1.89 3.67
C PHE A 52 -6.39 -2.70 3.78
N LYS A 53 -5.26 -2.04 3.96
CA LYS A 53 -3.95 -2.66 4.06
C LYS A 53 -3.50 -2.67 5.52
N PHE A 54 -3.49 -3.85 6.12
CA PHE A 54 -2.93 -4.10 7.44
C PHE A 54 -1.45 -4.44 7.29
N THR A 55 -0.63 -3.87 8.13
CA THR A 55 0.80 -4.13 8.20
C THR A 55 1.21 -4.28 9.65
N PHE A 56 2.01 -5.29 9.93
CA PHE A 56 2.56 -5.59 11.25
C PHE A 56 4.06 -5.68 11.11
N ASP A 57 4.77 -4.82 11.82
CA ASP A 57 6.22 -4.67 11.78
C ASP A 57 6.82 -5.21 13.07
N TYR A 58 7.76 -6.17 12.94
CA TYR A 58 8.32 -6.94 14.05
C TYR A 58 9.84 -6.79 14.13
N GLY A 59 10.37 -6.83 15.35
CA GLY A 59 11.79 -6.92 15.63
C GLY A 59 12.54 -5.61 15.71
N ALA A 60 11.85 -4.48 15.82
CA ALA A 60 12.47 -3.24 16.27
C ALA A 60 12.79 -3.32 17.77
N SER A 61 13.88 -2.68 18.22
CA SER A 61 14.32 -2.75 19.61
C SER A 61 13.34 -2.13 20.59
N ASN A 62 12.56 -1.12 20.16
CA ASN A 62 11.56 -0.44 20.97
C ASN A 62 10.18 -1.14 21.00
N GLY A 63 9.99 -2.17 20.18
CA GLY A 63 8.76 -2.94 20.10
C GLY A 63 8.19 -3.05 18.69
N GLU A 64 6.96 -3.50 18.61
CA GLU A 64 6.26 -3.80 17.36
C GLU A 64 5.36 -2.63 16.98
N ALA A 65 5.31 -2.30 15.68
CA ALA A 65 4.38 -1.30 15.15
C ALA A 65 3.31 -1.98 14.28
N SER A 66 2.14 -1.41 14.20
CA SER A 66 1.09 -1.89 13.31
C SER A 66 0.33 -0.74 12.65
N PHE A 67 -0.11 -0.99 11.41
CA PHE A 67 -0.79 0.00 10.58
C PHE A 67 -2.05 -0.59 9.96
N LEU A 68 -3.09 0.22 9.89
CA LEU A 68 -4.20 0.04 8.96
C LEU A 68 -4.24 1.24 8.02
N ASN A 69 -3.81 1.06 6.78
CA ASN A 69 -3.93 2.06 5.74
C ASN A 69 -5.25 1.88 4.98
N ILE A 70 -6.16 2.84 5.08
CA ILE A 70 -7.35 2.93 4.25
C ILE A 70 -7.00 3.76 3.02
N GLN A 71 -7.09 3.16 1.82
CA GLN A 71 -6.51 3.75 0.60
C GLN A 71 -7.53 3.89 -0.55
N PRO A 72 -8.57 4.74 -0.45
CA PRO A 72 -9.51 4.93 -1.55
C PRO A 72 -8.80 5.45 -2.81
N VAL A 73 -9.16 4.85 -3.95
CA VAL A 73 -8.71 5.25 -5.29
C VAL A 73 -9.92 5.66 -6.11
N ILE A 74 -9.93 6.92 -6.56
CA ILE A 74 -11.05 7.55 -7.28
C ILE A 74 -10.56 8.04 -8.64
N PRO A 75 -10.82 7.32 -9.73
CA PRO A 75 -10.47 7.72 -11.08
C PRO A 75 -11.54 8.64 -11.68
N ILE A 76 -11.12 9.75 -12.27
CA ILE A 76 -11.95 10.69 -13.03
C ILE A 76 -11.37 10.76 -14.44
N THR A 77 -12.16 10.35 -15.46
CA THR A 77 -11.73 10.43 -16.85
C THR A 77 -12.16 11.78 -17.45
N VAL A 78 -11.20 12.52 -18.02
CA VAL A 78 -11.40 13.80 -18.70
C VAL A 78 -10.74 13.73 -20.07
N GLY A 79 -11.55 13.59 -21.10
CA GLY A 79 -11.04 13.39 -22.48
C GLY A 79 -10.16 12.14 -22.59
N ASP A 80 -8.93 12.33 -23.04
CA ASP A 80 -7.95 11.26 -23.22
C ASP A 80 -7.10 10.95 -21.97
N TRP A 81 -7.46 11.54 -20.83
CA TRP A 81 -6.70 11.43 -19.58
C TRP A 81 -7.54 10.90 -18.42
N ASN A 82 -6.93 10.11 -17.58
CA ASN A 82 -7.44 9.73 -16.27
C ASN A 82 -6.72 10.53 -15.19
N LEU A 83 -7.49 11.15 -14.32
CA LEU A 83 -7.05 11.78 -13.09
C LEU A 83 -7.31 10.78 -11.96
N ILE A 84 -6.25 10.13 -11.47
CA ILE A 84 -6.36 9.10 -10.43
C ILE A 84 -6.05 9.74 -9.08
N ASN A 85 -7.09 9.90 -8.27
CA ASN A 85 -6.96 10.43 -6.92
C ASN A 85 -6.75 9.26 -5.96
N ARG A 86 -5.62 9.23 -5.26
CA ARG A 86 -5.28 8.23 -4.24
C ARG A 86 -5.10 8.92 -2.91
N LEU A 87 -5.86 8.52 -1.93
CA LEU A 87 -5.72 8.97 -0.54
C LEU A 87 -5.17 7.80 0.28
N ILE A 88 -4.31 8.08 1.25
CA ILE A 88 -3.85 7.11 2.26
C ILE A 88 -4.18 7.72 3.62
N VAL A 89 -5.04 7.05 4.36
CA VAL A 89 -5.41 7.41 5.73
C VAL A 89 -4.87 6.34 6.66
N PRO A 90 -3.75 6.59 7.35
CA PRO A 90 -3.13 5.60 8.23
C PRO A 90 -3.72 5.67 9.64
N LEU A 91 -4.14 4.53 10.17
CA LEU A 91 -4.34 4.30 11.59
C LEU A 91 -3.13 3.51 12.09
N ILE A 92 -2.46 4.03 13.10
CA ILE A 92 -1.14 3.58 13.54
C ILE A 92 -1.20 3.21 15.02
N ASP A 93 -0.54 2.11 15.37
CA ASP A 93 -0.15 1.76 16.73
C ASP A 93 1.36 1.57 16.73
N SER A 94 2.09 2.45 17.39
CA SER A 94 3.56 2.46 17.41
C SER A 94 4.06 2.63 18.84
N PRO A 95 5.11 1.89 19.25
CA PRO A 95 5.69 2.01 20.58
C PRO A 95 6.58 3.26 20.77
N GLY A 96 6.56 4.19 19.83
CA GLY A 96 7.48 5.34 19.76
C GLY A 96 8.80 4.97 19.05
N GLU A 97 9.50 5.95 18.58
CA GLU A 97 10.85 5.91 17.95
C GLU A 97 11.21 4.61 17.17
N VAL A 98 10.30 4.08 16.38
CA VAL A 98 10.58 2.99 15.42
C VAL A 98 10.96 3.61 14.09
N THR A 99 12.19 3.42 13.65
CA THR A 99 12.75 3.98 12.41
C THR A 99 12.36 3.14 11.19
N GLY A 100 12.68 3.62 9.97
CA GLY A 100 12.46 2.87 8.73
C GLY A 100 11.01 2.69 8.31
N LEU A 101 10.05 3.30 9.02
CA LEU A 101 8.63 3.24 8.71
C LEU A 101 8.28 4.30 7.65
N PRO A 102 7.67 3.93 6.51
CA PRO A 102 7.37 4.89 5.43
C PRO A 102 6.43 6.02 5.83
N SER A 103 5.53 5.78 6.78
CA SER A 103 4.52 6.74 7.26
C SER A 103 5.02 7.65 8.38
N ILE A 104 6.12 7.30 9.04
CA ILE A 104 6.74 8.08 10.12
C ILE A 104 8.24 8.22 9.82
N PRO A 105 8.64 9.10 8.87
CA PRO A 105 10.02 9.16 8.38
C PRO A 105 11.03 9.62 9.43
N ASN A 106 10.62 10.45 10.38
CA ASN A 106 11.46 10.94 11.48
C ASN A 106 10.74 10.74 12.82
N PRO A 107 10.70 9.49 13.33
CA PRO A 107 10.06 9.20 14.62
C PRO A 107 10.78 9.90 15.77
N ILE A 108 10.04 10.18 16.84
CA ILE A 108 10.57 10.79 18.04
C ILE A 108 10.46 9.82 19.23
N PRO A 109 11.34 9.94 20.24
CA PRO A 109 11.20 9.20 21.48
C PRO A 109 9.87 9.49 22.17
N GLY A 110 9.27 8.46 22.76
CA GLY A 110 8.01 8.56 23.49
C GLY A 110 7.59 7.21 24.07
N ASP A 111 6.45 7.21 24.74
CA ASP A 111 5.86 6.01 25.36
C ASP A 111 5.03 5.17 24.38
N GLY A 112 4.91 5.65 23.12
CA GLY A 112 4.08 5.09 22.09
C GLY A 112 2.66 5.64 22.10
N ALA A 113 2.02 5.60 20.92
CA ALA A 113 0.68 6.11 20.72
C ALA A 113 -0.12 5.24 19.75
N THR A 114 -1.45 5.33 19.83
CA THR A 114 -2.38 4.71 18.89
C THR A 114 -3.35 5.76 18.38
N GLY A 115 -3.46 5.92 17.06
CA GLY A 115 -4.36 6.92 16.48
C GLY A 115 -4.17 7.13 14.98
N LEU A 116 -4.63 8.28 14.50
CA LEU A 116 -4.46 8.72 13.13
C LEU A 116 -3.01 9.18 12.90
N GLY A 117 -2.41 8.76 11.80
CA GLY A 117 -1.14 9.29 11.31
C GLY A 117 -1.32 10.41 10.28
N ASP A 118 -0.23 10.77 9.61
CA ASP A 118 -0.25 11.80 8.57
C ASP A 118 -0.92 11.29 7.29
N ILE A 119 -1.94 12.00 6.83
CA ILE A 119 -2.69 11.66 5.61
C ILE A 119 -1.87 12.05 4.38
N ASN A 120 -1.73 11.10 3.43
CA ASN A 120 -1.09 11.37 2.15
C ASN A 120 -2.13 11.37 1.01
N TYR A 121 -2.06 12.37 0.16
CA TYR A 121 -2.81 12.45 -1.08
C TYR A 121 -1.86 12.48 -2.27
N SER A 122 -2.17 11.70 -3.31
CA SER A 122 -1.45 11.67 -4.57
C SER A 122 -2.43 11.75 -5.75
N LEU A 123 -2.12 12.61 -6.72
CA LEU A 123 -2.81 12.70 -7.98
C LEU A 123 -1.91 12.14 -9.08
N PHE A 124 -2.39 11.16 -9.85
CA PHE A 124 -1.71 10.71 -11.05
C PHE A 124 -2.50 11.12 -12.29
N ILE A 125 -1.82 11.72 -13.24
CA ILE A 125 -2.33 12.00 -14.58
C ILE A 125 -1.80 10.89 -15.50
N SER A 126 -2.70 10.09 -16.07
CA SER A 126 -2.38 8.90 -16.86
C SER A 126 -3.19 8.88 -18.15
N PRO A 127 -2.65 8.45 -19.30
CA PRO A 127 -3.44 8.28 -20.52
C PRO A 127 -4.62 7.31 -20.30
N ALA A 128 -5.81 7.68 -20.78
CA ALA A 128 -7.00 6.83 -20.66
C ALA A 128 -6.91 5.56 -21.52
N LYS A 129 -6.14 5.60 -22.62
CA LYS A 129 -5.92 4.50 -23.54
C LYS A 129 -4.42 4.33 -23.82
N PRO A 130 -3.64 3.81 -22.85
CA PRO A 130 -2.20 3.63 -23.03
C PRO A 130 -1.91 2.60 -24.13
N LYS A 131 -0.84 2.84 -24.90
CA LYS A 131 -0.31 1.89 -25.87
C LYS A 131 1.01 1.34 -25.35
N GLY A 132 1.04 0.07 -24.95
CA GLY A 132 2.22 -0.59 -24.40
C GLY A 132 2.39 -0.33 -22.91
N ALA A 133 3.34 0.53 -22.53
CA ALA A 133 3.54 0.92 -21.14
C ALA A 133 2.34 1.73 -20.61
N ILE A 134 1.89 1.39 -19.41
CA ILE A 134 0.92 2.17 -18.64
C ILE A 134 1.74 3.05 -17.69
N TRP A 135 1.43 4.33 -17.62
CA TRP A 135 2.18 5.24 -16.76
C TRP A 135 1.27 6.36 -16.23
N GLY A 136 1.70 6.96 -15.15
CA GLY A 136 1.07 8.15 -14.58
C GLY A 136 2.07 8.95 -13.79
N ILE A 137 1.95 10.26 -13.80
CA ILE A 137 2.78 11.19 -13.04
C ILE A 137 1.91 12.24 -12.38
N GLY A 138 2.40 12.84 -11.30
CA GLY A 138 1.71 13.95 -10.67
C GLY A 138 2.31 14.33 -9.32
N PRO A 139 1.63 15.21 -8.58
CA PRO A 139 2.04 15.63 -7.24
C PRO A 139 1.57 14.64 -6.18
N SER A 140 2.34 14.58 -5.09
CA SER A 140 1.95 13.97 -3.83
C SER A 140 2.14 14.99 -2.71
N ILE A 141 1.23 15.00 -1.73
CA ILE A 141 1.28 15.88 -0.56
C ILE A 141 0.94 15.06 0.69
N THR A 142 1.69 15.28 1.77
CA THR A 142 1.38 14.74 3.10
C THR A 142 0.98 15.89 4.02
N ILE A 143 -0.13 15.69 4.72
CA ILE A 143 -0.77 16.64 5.61
C ILE A 143 -0.42 16.23 7.04
N PRO A 144 0.07 17.13 7.91
CA PRO A 144 0.32 16.83 9.32
C PRO A 144 -1.00 16.71 10.08
N SER A 145 -1.64 15.55 9.94
CA SER A 145 -2.98 15.25 10.48
C SER A 145 -2.95 14.25 11.64
N ALA A 146 -1.75 13.83 12.04
CA ALA A 146 -1.59 12.87 13.10
C ALA A 146 -2.26 13.33 14.40
N SER A 147 -2.93 12.40 15.07
CA SER A 147 -3.62 12.67 16.34
C SER A 147 -2.68 12.76 17.53
N ASP A 148 -1.44 12.30 17.35
CA ASP A 148 -0.35 12.39 18.31
C ASP A 148 0.96 12.67 17.58
N LYS A 149 1.85 13.45 18.23
CA LYS A 149 3.16 13.82 17.69
C LYS A 149 4.08 12.62 17.39
N GLU A 150 3.87 11.48 18.06
CA GLU A 150 4.62 10.25 17.84
C GLU A 150 4.15 9.49 16.60
N LEU A 151 2.95 9.79 16.08
CA LEU A 151 2.33 9.14 14.92
C LEU A 151 2.49 9.89 13.61
N GLY A 152 3.15 11.05 13.63
CA GLY A 152 3.33 11.88 12.45
C GLY A 152 4.57 12.76 12.48
N SER A 153 4.72 13.52 11.43
CA SER A 153 5.89 14.38 11.22
C SER A 153 5.70 15.80 11.73
N GLU A 154 4.46 16.26 11.96
CA GLU A 154 4.08 17.66 12.19
C GLU A 154 4.57 18.61 11.09
N LYS A 155 4.89 18.06 9.90
CA LYS A 155 5.38 18.76 8.71
C LYS A 155 4.45 18.58 7.53
N TRP A 156 4.18 19.65 6.80
CA TRP A 156 3.67 19.59 5.45
C TRP A 156 4.80 19.19 4.51
N SER A 157 4.61 18.14 3.73
CA SER A 157 5.59 17.72 2.73
C SER A 157 4.91 17.47 1.39
N ALA A 158 5.61 17.79 0.30
CA ALA A 158 5.11 17.59 -1.04
C ALA A 158 6.26 17.24 -1.99
N GLY A 159 5.89 16.67 -3.13
CA GLY A 159 6.83 16.39 -4.20
C GLY A 159 6.23 15.57 -5.33
N PRO A 160 7.05 15.17 -6.30
CA PRO A 160 6.60 14.38 -7.44
C PRO A 160 6.33 12.93 -7.07
N THR A 161 5.36 12.34 -7.75
CA THR A 161 5.12 10.89 -7.78
C THR A 161 4.92 10.42 -9.21
N GLY A 162 5.31 9.20 -9.49
CA GLY A 162 5.12 8.60 -10.80
C GLY A 162 5.08 7.09 -10.74
N VAL A 163 4.46 6.48 -11.73
CA VAL A 163 4.38 5.03 -11.90
C VAL A 163 4.51 4.67 -13.36
N ILE A 164 5.18 3.57 -13.62
CA ILE A 164 5.21 2.90 -14.92
C ILE A 164 5.04 1.40 -14.73
N LEU A 165 4.22 0.78 -15.58
CA LEU A 165 3.98 -0.66 -15.52
C LEU A 165 3.69 -1.25 -16.89
N PHE A 166 3.83 -2.57 -16.95
CA PHE A 166 3.54 -3.40 -18.11
C PHE A 166 2.65 -4.56 -17.68
N GLN A 167 1.74 -4.97 -18.56
CA GLN A 167 0.79 -6.05 -18.30
C GLN A 167 0.85 -7.14 -19.38
N PRO A 168 1.94 -7.95 -19.42
CA PRO A 168 1.98 -9.12 -20.28
C PRO A 168 0.94 -10.16 -19.85
N LYS A 169 0.69 -11.16 -20.69
CA LYS A 169 -0.32 -12.21 -20.43
C LYS A 169 -0.11 -12.96 -19.11
N TRP A 170 1.14 -13.06 -18.64
CA TRP A 170 1.48 -13.78 -17.41
C TRP A 170 1.26 -12.96 -16.14
N GLY A 171 1.12 -11.63 -16.20
CA GLY A 171 0.99 -10.82 -14.99
C GLY A 171 1.14 -9.34 -15.20
N THR A 172 1.61 -8.67 -14.17
CA THR A 172 1.89 -7.23 -14.15
C THR A 172 3.24 -7.00 -13.46
N PHE A 173 4.06 -6.12 -14.00
CA PHE A 173 5.25 -5.64 -13.30
C PHE A 173 5.44 -4.15 -13.57
N GLY A 174 6.06 -3.48 -12.62
CA GLY A 174 6.27 -2.04 -12.72
C GLY A 174 6.99 -1.47 -11.53
N MET A 175 7.00 -0.15 -11.47
CA MET A 175 7.61 0.60 -10.38
C MET A 175 6.83 1.89 -10.16
N LEU A 176 6.51 2.18 -8.89
CA LEU A 176 6.08 3.50 -8.44
C LEU A 176 7.25 4.17 -7.73
N ALA A 177 7.42 5.46 -7.94
CA ALA A 177 8.38 6.27 -7.21
C ALA A 177 7.71 7.55 -6.70
N ARG A 178 8.14 8.01 -5.54
CA ARG A 178 7.69 9.25 -4.91
C ARG A 178 8.86 9.89 -4.17
N HIS A 179 8.94 11.20 -4.21
CA HIS A 179 9.82 11.98 -3.35
C HIS A 179 9.01 13.02 -2.59
N LEU A 180 9.29 13.21 -1.31
CA LEU A 180 8.64 14.21 -0.46
C LEU A 180 9.72 15.05 0.23
N GLY A 181 9.60 16.37 0.10
CA GLY A 181 10.34 17.35 0.88
C GLY A 181 9.39 18.19 1.73
N SER A 182 9.73 18.46 2.99
CA SER A 182 8.95 19.36 3.83
C SER A 182 9.10 20.81 3.37
N PHE A 183 8.05 21.61 3.52
CA PHE A 183 8.05 23.02 3.17
C PHE A 183 7.39 23.92 4.22
N ALA A 184 6.72 23.36 5.21
CA ALA A 184 6.08 24.06 6.32
C ALA A 184 5.82 23.09 7.48
N GLY A 185 5.46 23.63 8.64
CA GLY A 185 5.10 22.85 9.85
C GLY A 185 5.91 23.27 11.06
N ASP A 186 5.97 22.43 12.07
CA ASP A 186 6.65 22.70 13.33
C ASP A 186 8.18 22.83 13.13
N SER A 187 8.78 23.93 13.56
CA SER A 187 10.22 24.20 13.44
C SER A 187 11.10 23.30 14.31
N ASP A 188 10.55 22.74 15.39
CA ASP A 188 11.29 21.88 16.32
C ASP A 188 11.35 20.43 15.82
N ARG A 189 10.61 20.09 14.75
CA ARG A 189 10.63 18.78 14.09
C ARG A 189 11.64 18.76 12.95
N LYS A 190 12.32 17.62 12.77
CA LYS A 190 13.23 17.40 11.62
C LYS A 190 12.47 17.55 10.30
N ASP A 191 13.15 18.12 9.32
CA ASP A 191 12.63 18.22 7.96
C ASP A 191 12.43 16.84 7.32
N ILE A 192 11.55 16.76 6.33
CA ILE A 192 11.30 15.55 5.58
C ILE A 192 12.02 15.66 4.23
N ASN A 193 12.85 14.68 3.94
CA ASN A 193 13.55 14.53 2.68
C ASN A 193 13.60 13.02 2.36
N GLN A 194 12.45 12.48 1.92
CA GLN A 194 12.25 11.04 1.77
C GLN A 194 11.89 10.66 0.35
N SER A 195 12.59 9.67 -0.19
CA SER A 195 12.18 8.97 -1.42
C SER A 195 11.58 7.61 -1.08
N LEU A 196 10.59 7.21 -1.88
CA LEU A 196 9.99 5.89 -1.85
C LEU A 196 10.04 5.30 -3.26
N PHE A 197 10.48 4.06 -3.36
CA PHE A 197 10.49 3.26 -4.56
C PHE A 197 9.73 1.97 -4.30
N GLU A 198 8.73 1.67 -5.12
CA GLU A 198 7.85 0.52 -4.96
C GLU A 198 7.91 -0.31 -6.26
N PRO A 199 9.00 -1.11 -6.48
CA PRO A 199 8.99 -2.11 -7.53
C PRO A 199 8.00 -3.22 -7.18
N PHE A 200 7.15 -3.58 -8.14
CA PHE A 200 6.15 -4.62 -7.94
C PHE A 200 6.09 -5.60 -9.10
N VAL A 201 5.79 -6.84 -8.77
CA VAL A 201 5.52 -7.89 -9.74
C VAL A 201 4.37 -8.77 -9.26
N ASN A 202 3.44 -9.07 -10.18
CA ASN A 202 2.36 -10.02 -9.97
C ASN A 202 2.43 -11.10 -11.03
N TYR A 203 2.50 -12.36 -10.63
CA TYR A 203 2.48 -13.51 -11.52
C TYR A 203 1.12 -14.21 -11.43
N ASN A 204 0.37 -14.21 -12.52
CA ASN A 204 -0.99 -14.73 -12.56
C ASN A 204 -1.05 -16.25 -12.59
N LEU A 205 -1.80 -16.82 -11.65
CA LEU A 205 -2.09 -18.25 -11.53
C LEU A 205 -3.56 -18.52 -11.94
N PRO A 206 -3.95 -19.80 -12.15
CA PRO A 206 -5.34 -20.16 -12.40
C PRO A 206 -6.30 -19.75 -11.29
N LYS A 207 -7.60 -19.67 -11.61
CA LYS A 207 -8.71 -19.44 -10.65
C LYS A 207 -8.59 -18.17 -9.81
N GLY A 208 -8.04 -17.09 -10.39
CA GLY A 208 -7.94 -15.78 -9.72
C GLY A 208 -6.77 -15.65 -8.72
N TRP A 209 -5.98 -16.70 -8.50
CA TRP A 209 -4.77 -16.63 -7.69
C TRP A 209 -3.64 -15.91 -8.41
N TYR A 210 -2.74 -15.32 -7.64
CA TYR A 210 -1.48 -14.74 -8.16
C TYR A 210 -0.40 -14.73 -7.06
N LEU A 211 0.84 -14.77 -7.48
CA LEU A 211 1.98 -14.46 -6.61
C LEU A 211 2.27 -12.97 -6.73
N ILE A 212 2.74 -12.37 -5.65
CA ILE A 212 3.04 -10.94 -5.59
C ILE A 212 4.35 -10.70 -4.84
N SER A 213 5.10 -9.73 -5.32
CA SER A 213 6.10 -9.00 -4.55
C SER A 213 5.87 -7.51 -4.80
N ASP A 214 5.66 -6.74 -3.74
CA ASP A 214 5.27 -5.33 -3.74
C ASP A 214 6.15 -4.63 -2.69
N ILE A 215 7.41 -4.42 -3.08
CA ILE A 215 8.50 -4.01 -2.17
C ILE A 215 8.44 -2.50 -1.98
N ILE A 216 8.39 -2.02 -0.73
CA ILE A 216 8.45 -0.58 -0.42
C ILE A 216 9.86 -0.25 0.09
N ILE A 217 10.71 0.22 -0.80
CA ILE A 217 12.04 0.73 -0.47
C ILE A 217 11.91 2.20 -0.09
N THR A 218 12.47 2.60 1.04
CA THR A 218 12.55 4.02 1.42
C THR A 218 13.98 4.48 1.57
N ALA A 219 14.20 5.76 1.29
CA ALA A 219 15.46 6.47 1.57
C ALA A 219 15.13 7.78 2.27
N ASN A 220 15.62 7.94 3.50
CA ASN A 220 15.57 9.20 4.24
C ASN A 220 16.95 9.88 4.11
N TRP A 221 17.00 10.90 3.26
CA TRP A 221 18.26 11.52 2.83
C TRP A 221 18.93 12.39 3.89
N ASP A 222 18.22 12.70 5.00
CA ASP A 222 18.73 13.53 6.09
C ASP A 222 19.32 12.70 7.24
N LEU A 223 19.39 11.36 7.06
CA LEU A 223 20.04 10.45 8.00
C LEU A 223 21.50 10.16 7.59
N ASP A 224 22.27 9.64 8.55
CA ASP A 224 23.65 9.19 8.29
C ASP A 224 23.66 8.06 7.24
N SER A 225 24.76 7.93 6.52
CA SER A 225 24.86 7.06 5.35
C SER A 225 24.49 5.57 5.60
N SER A 226 24.66 5.09 6.83
CA SER A 226 24.26 3.73 7.25
C SER A 226 22.75 3.57 7.38
N ASP A 227 22.02 4.66 7.66
CA ASP A 227 20.61 4.64 8.07
C ASP A 227 19.64 5.20 7.01
N ILE A 228 20.20 5.63 5.86
CA ILE A 228 19.40 6.20 4.77
C ILE A 228 18.33 5.21 4.28
N TRP A 229 18.70 3.95 4.10
CA TRP A 229 17.89 2.99 3.35
C TRP A 229 17.15 1.99 4.21
N THR A 230 15.88 1.76 3.88
CA THR A 230 15.15 0.56 4.29
C THR A 230 14.80 -0.24 3.03
N VAL A 231 15.30 -1.47 2.93
CA VAL A 231 15.14 -2.33 1.75
C VAL A 231 14.54 -3.67 2.18
N PRO A 232 13.23 -3.88 2.03
CA PRO A 232 12.60 -5.18 2.27
C PRO A 232 12.76 -6.10 1.07
N LEU A 233 12.86 -7.41 1.32
CA LEU A 233 12.75 -8.47 0.31
C LEU A 233 11.71 -9.49 0.77
N GLY A 234 10.85 -9.91 -0.15
CA GLY A 234 9.80 -10.86 0.16
C GLY A 234 8.70 -10.89 -0.89
N GLY A 235 7.55 -11.37 -0.48
CA GLY A 235 6.39 -11.46 -1.34
C GLY A 235 5.26 -12.21 -0.67
N GLY A 236 4.29 -12.57 -1.47
CA GLY A 236 3.09 -13.20 -0.95
C GLY A 236 2.21 -13.81 -2.03
N VAL A 237 0.99 -14.03 -1.64
CA VAL A 237 -0.05 -14.61 -2.49
C VAL A 237 -1.33 -13.80 -2.35
N GLY A 238 -2.01 -13.63 -3.48
CA GLY A 238 -3.31 -12.98 -3.51
C GLY A 238 -4.32 -13.78 -4.31
N LYS A 239 -5.59 -13.44 -4.10
CA LYS A 239 -6.73 -14.01 -4.81
C LYS A 239 -7.76 -12.95 -5.12
N LEU A 240 -8.16 -12.88 -6.37
CA LEU A 240 -9.32 -12.15 -6.82
C LEU A 240 -10.52 -13.10 -6.87
N PHE A 241 -11.61 -12.72 -6.22
CA PHE A 241 -12.85 -13.51 -6.17
C PHE A 241 -14.07 -12.58 -6.04
N LYS A 242 -15.27 -13.16 -6.10
CA LYS A 242 -16.52 -12.42 -5.90
C LYS A 242 -17.33 -13.04 -4.76
N ILE A 243 -17.98 -12.17 -3.99
CA ILE A 243 -19.05 -12.54 -3.05
C ILE A 243 -20.32 -11.84 -3.56
N GLY A 244 -21.25 -12.61 -4.12
CA GLY A 244 -22.37 -12.06 -4.88
C GLY A 244 -21.87 -11.24 -6.06
N SER A 245 -22.29 -9.98 -6.17
CA SER A 245 -21.82 -9.04 -7.20
C SER A 245 -20.52 -8.31 -6.83
N GLN A 246 -20.10 -8.34 -5.55
CA GLN A 246 -18.95 -7.61 -5.07
C GLN A 246 -17.65 -8.33 -5.42
N ALA A 247 -16.81 -7.69 -6.23
CA ALA A 247 -15.47 -8.16 -6.51
C ALA A 247 -14.52 -7.76 -5.37
N ILE A 248 -13.71 -8.72 -4.92
CA ILE A 248 -12.80 -8.56 -3.77
C ILE A 248 -11.44 -9.12 -4.17
N ASN A 249 -10.40 -8.36 -3.82
CA ASN A 249 -9.02 -8.80 -3.88
C ASN A 249 -8.50 -8.94 -2.45
N ALA A 250 -8.07 -10.16 -2.09
CA ALA A 250 -7.43 -10.42 -0.80
C ALA A 250 -6.01 -10.91 -1.03
N ARG A 251 -5.03 -10.37 -0.28
CA ARG A 251 -3.63 -10.80 -0.37
C ARG A 251 -2.96 -10.81 0.99
N THR A 252 -1.96 -11.66 1.14
CA THR A 252 -1.06 -11.67 2.30
C THR A 252 0.37 -11.76 1.83
N GLU A 253 1.26 -11.03 2.52
CA GLU A 253 2.64 -10.82 2.12
C GLU A 253 3.53 -10.83 3.37
N ALA A 254 4.77 -11.28 3.22
CA ALA A 254 5.79 -11.18 4.25
C ALA A 254 7.10 -10.68 3.64
N TYR A 255 7.77 -9.80 4.35
CA TYR A 255 9.03 -9.17 3.93
C TYR A 255 10.04 -9.19 5.07
N TYR A 256 11.30 -9.32 4.71
CA TYR A 256 12.43 -9.16 5.60
C TYR A 256 13.27 -7.98 5.15
N ASN A 257 13.60 -7.05 6.07
CA ASN A 257 14.45 -5.91 5.77
C ASN A 257 15.91 -6.35 5.71
N VAL A 258 16.48 -6.41 4.50
CA VAL A 258 17.90 -6.79 4.26
C VAL A 258 18.85 -5.62 4.42
N VAL A 259 18.33 -4.38 4.34
CA VAL A 259 18.99 -3.13 4.71
C VAL A 259 17.98 -2.34 5.53
N GLN A 260 18.41 -1.84 6.66
CA GLN A 260 17.54 -1.07 7.55
C GLN A 260 18.37 -0.18 8.47
N PRO A 261 17.83 0.98 8.91
CA PRO A 261 18.46 1.80 9.94
C PRO A 261 18.41 1.12 11.30
N ASP A 262 19.18 1.64 12.23
CA ASP A 262 19.10 1.24 13.63
C ASP A 262 17.68 1.41 14.17
N ASN A 263 17.22 0.50 15.02
CA ASN A 263 15.87 0.45 15.60
C ASN A 263 14.71 0.32 14.59
N ALA A 264 14.99 -0.18 13.39
CA ALA A 264 13.95 -0.52 12.43
C ALA A 264 13.46 -1.97 12.61
N PRO A 265 12.23 -2.29 12.15
CA PRO A 265 11.73 -3.65 12.14
C PRO A 265 12.57 -4.57 11.26
N ASN A 266 12.77 -5.82 11.69
CA ASN A 266 13.40 -6.86 10.88
C ASN A 266 12.43 -7.49 9.87
N TRP A 267 11.17 -7.66 10.29
CA TRP A 267 10.13 -8.34 9.52
C TRP A 267 8.89 -7.49 9.41
N GLN A 268 8.23 -7.62 8.27
CA GLN A 268 6.91 -7.08 8.02
C GLN A 268 5.98 -8.20 7.53
N TRP A 269 4.80 -8.31 8.14
CA TRP A 269 3.72 -9.12 7.62
C TRP A 269 2.55 -8.22 7.23
N GLY A 270 1.97 -8.45 6.04
CA GLY A 270 0.88 -7.68 5.51
C GLY A 270 -0.33 -8.53 5.13
N PHE A 271 -1.51 -7.95 5.33
CA PHE A 271 -2.77 -8.46 4.80
C PHE A 271 -3.54 -7.32 4.17
N THR A 272 -4.00 -7.51 2.92
CA THR A 272 -4.82 -6.50 2.24
C THR A 272 -6.16 -7.09 1.85
N LEU A 273 -7.24 -6.37 2.17
CA LEU A 273 -8.57 -6.60 1.67
C LEU A 273 -9.00 -5.38 0.84
N GLN A 274 -9.26 -5.59 -0.45
CA GLN A 274 -9.59 -4.51 -1.38
C GLN A 274 -10.95 -4.78 -2.03
N PHE A 275 -11.87 -3.85 -1.83
CA PHE A 275 -13.17 -3.84 -2.50
C PHE A 275 -13.05 -3.11 -3.84
N LEU A 276 -13.61 -3.71 -4.89
CA LEU A 276 -13.50 -3.25 -6.26
C LEU A 276 -14.87 -2.89 -6.81
N PHE A 277 -14.94 -1.74 -7.46
CA PHE A 277 -16.18 -1.21 -8.03
C PHE A 277 -15.95 -0.94 -9.54
N PRO A 278 -16.02 -1.98 -10.38
CA PRO A 278 -15.93 -1.84 -11.83
C PRO A 278 -17.04 -0.90 -12.33
N LYS A 279 -16.69 -0.07 -13.32
CA LYS A 279 -17.67 0.80 -14.02
C LYS A 279 -18.51 0.00 -14.97
#